data_362f1ffe31b428fa2f26037322d86bb3
#
_entry.id   362f1ffe31b428fa2f26037322d86bb3
#
_cell.length_a   1.000
_cell.length_b   1.000
_cell.length_c   1.000
_cell.angle_alpha   90.00
_cell.angle_beta   90.00
_cell.angle_gamma   90.00
#
_symmetry.space_group_name_H-M   'P 1'
#
loop_
_entity.id
_entity.type
_entity.pdbx_description
1 polymer ?
#
loop_
_entity_poly.entity_id
_entity_poly.type
_entity_poly.pdbx_seq_one_letter_code
_entity_poly.pdbx_strand_id
1 'polypeptide(L)'
;MTRKKFVVPMDNIGFLAFKYLGILNNNPVPADSVTGYGVETELSILLLDELAIAMIPGEIFPELVCGGDYGDASPENQNPVPLCEIAAQYGIESLLVAGLANDEIGYIVPPSDFLLNEDMPYLEKTMDYKGENHYEETNSVGPECADRIADTFAAILKDIKTSG
;
A
#
# COMPACT_ATOMS: atom_id res chain seq x y z
N MET A 1 -9.71 -19.22 -0.31
CA MET A 1 -9.40 -17.82 0.04
C MET A 1 -8.51 -17.80 1.26
N THR A 2 -7.37 -17.16 1.16
CA THR A 2 -6.40 -16.99 2.26
C THR A 2 -6.27 -15.50 2.56
N ARG A 3 -6.17 -15.17 3.84
CA ARG A 3 -6.06 -13.77 4.30
C ARG A 3 -4.95 -13.62 5.33
N LYS A 4 -4.38 -12.45 5.42
CA LYS A 4 -3.35 -12.12 6.40
C LYS A 4 -3.52 -10.69 6.89
N LYS A 5 -3.54 -10.54 8.20
CA LYS A 5 -3.47 -9.23 8.84
C LYS A 5 -2.02 -8.76 8.93
N PHE A 6 -1.82 -7.48 8.79
CA PHE A 6 -0.53 -6.83 8.91
C PHE A 6 -0.68 -5.41 9.42
N VAL A 7 0.41 -4.79 9.79
CA VAL A 7 0.44 -3.41 10.27
C VAL A 7 1.22 -2.57 9.26
N VAL A 8 0.60 -1.46 8.83
CA VAL A 8 1.27 -0.43 8.05
C VAL A 8 1.66 0.69 9.01
N PRO A 9 2.95 1.09 9.09
CA PRO A 9 3.38 2.26 9.84
C PRO A 9 2.63 3.50 9.39
N MET A 10 2.17 4.31 10.33
CA MET A 10 1.38 5.51 10.02
C MET A 10 2.21 6.76 10.28
N ASP A 11 2.72 7.35 9.21
CA ASP A 11 3.46 8.61 9.28
C ASP A 11 2.54 9.83 9.12
N ASN A 12 1.38 9.61 8.49
CA ASN A 12 0.39 10.66 8.27
C ASN A 12 -0.36 11.04 9.56
N ILE A 13 0.00 12.18 10.13
CA ILE A 13 -0.64 12.72 11.33
C ILE A 13 -2.12 13.05 11.12
N GLY A 14 -2.54 13.34 9.88
CA GLY A 14 -3.94 13.58 9.53
C GLY A 14 -4.82 12.37 9.81
N PHE A 15 -4.34 11.16 9.50
CA PHE A 15 -5.07 9.92 9.82
C PHE A 15 -5.28 9.74 11.32
N LEU A 16 -4.28 10.07 12.13
CA LEU A 16 -4.41 10.01 13.58
C LEU A 16 -5.43 11.04 14.09
N ALA A 17 -5.39 12.27 13.56
CA ALA A 17 -6.34 13.31 13.90
C ALA A 17 -7.78 12.91 13.50
N PHE A 18 -7.98 12.35 12.31
CA PHE A 18 -9.29 11.88 11.83
C PHE A 18 -9.85 10.74 12.68
N LYS A 19 -8.98 9.87 13.22
CA LYS A 19 -9.41 8.86 14.20
C LYS A 19 -9.96 9.49 15.46
N TYR A 20 -9.24 10.45 16.06
CA TYR A 20 -9.71 11.14 17.28
C TYR A 20 -10.97 11.97 17.05
N LEU A 21 -11.19 12.46 15.84
CA LEU A 21 -12.41 13.15 15.44
C LEU A 21 -13.58 12.21 15.12
N GLY A 22 -13.36 10.88 15.14
CA GLY A 22 -14.39 9.89 14.84
C GLY A 22 -14.73 9.78 13.35
N ILE A 23 -13.88 10.29 12.48
CA ILE A 23 -14.04 10.22 11.02
C ILE A 23 -13.57 8.85 10.50
N LEU A 24 -12.46 8.34 11.02
CA LEU A 24 -11.94 7.01 10.71
C LEU A 24 -12.22 6.02 11.83
N ASN A 25 -12.60 4.80 11.44
CA ASN A 25 -12.88 3.72 12.39
C ASN A 25 -11.67 2.79 12.65
N ASN A 26 -10.55 3.01 11.97
CA ASN A 26 -9.35 2.20 12.14
C ASN A 26 -8.82 2.33 13.57
N ASN A 27 -8.35 1.22 14.13
CA ASN A 27 -7.72 1.24 15.46
C ASN A 27 -6.21 1.37 15.28
N PRO A 28 -5.61 2.50 15.70
CA PRO A 28 -4.16 2.63 15.68
C PRO A 28 -3.55 1.65 16.69
N VAL A 29 -2.51 0.95 16.25
CA VAL A 29 -1.70 0.05 17.09
C VAL A 29 -0.31 0.63 17.23
N PRO A 30 0.42 0.38 18.33
CA PRO A 30 1.80 0.84 18.46
C PRO A 30 2.67 0.29 17.31
N ALA A 31 3.42 1.17 16.65
CA ALA A 31 4.32 0.81 15.56
C ALA A 31 5.51 1.78 15.52
N ASP A 32 6.60 1.36 14.89
CA ASP A 32 7.74 2.22 14.59
C ASP A 32 7.39 3.09 13.38
N SER A 33 7.03 4.33 13.63
CA SER A 33 6.59 5.32 12.65
C SER A 33 6.74 6.72 13.21
N VAL A 34 6.59 7.75 12.38
CA VAL A 34 6.64 9.17 12.80
C VAL A 34 5.60 9.48 13.88
N THR A 35 4.41 8.87 13.79
CA THR A 35 3.35 9.09 14.81
C THR A 35 3.47 8.16 16.01
N GLY A 36 4.33 7.14 15.99
CA GLY A 36 4.41 6.07 16.98
C GLY A 36 3.28 5.02 16.86
N TYR A 37 2.49 5.11 15.80
CA TYR A 37 1.36 4.21 15.55
C TYR A 37 1.40 3.64 14.14
N GLY A 38 0.65 2.57 13.93
CA GLY A 38 0.35 1.99 12.63
C GLY A 38 -1.13 1.65 12.51
N VAL A 39 -1.56 1.32 11.31
CA VAL A 39 -2.90 0.83 11.01
C VAL A 39 -2.83 -0.68 10.81
N GLU A 40 -3.57 -1.45 11.64
CA GLU A 40 -3.78 -2.87 11.37
C GLU A 40 -4.82 -3.00 10.25
N THR A 41 -4.46 -3.70 9.19
CA THR A 41 -5.33 -3.98 8.05
C THR A 41 -5.19 -5.42 7.58
N GLU A 42 -5.87 -5.79 6.49
CA GLU A 42 -5.91 -7.16 5.99
C GLU A 42 -5.82 -7.18 4.46
N LEU A 43 -5.01 -8.10 3.94
CA LEU A 43 -4.97 -8.47 2.53
C LEU A 43 -5.49 -9.90 2.37
N SER A 44 -6.32 -10.13 1.34
CA SER A 44 -6.87 -11.44 1.04
C SER A 44 -6.56 -11.84 -0.40
N ILE A 45 -6.33 -13.14 -0.64
CA ILE A 45 -6.19 -13.71 -1.98
C ILE A 45 -7.18 -14.86 -2.15
N LEU A 46 -7.98 -14.80 -3.21
CA LEU A 46 -8.76 -15.91 -3.70
C LEU A 46 -8.03 -16.51 -4.91
N LEU A 47 -7.59 -17.75 -4.78
CA LEU A 47 -6.96 -18.49 -5.86
C LEU A 47 -7.99 -19.40 -6.53
N LEU A 48 -8.10 -19.28 -7.85
CA LEU A 48 -8.96 -20.07 -8.72
C LEU A 48 -8.08 -20.64 -9.85
N ASP A 49 -7.48 -21.80 -9.59
CA ASP A 49 -6.49 -22.41 -10.48
C ASP A 49 -5.31 -21.46 -10.73
N GLU A 50 -5.08 -21.02 -11.96
CA GLU A 50 -4.00 -20.09 -12.34
C GLU A 50 -4.38 -18.61 -12.22
N LEU A 51 -5.61 -18.30 -11.79
CA LEU A 51 -6.10 -16.95 -11.54
C LEU A 51 -6.06 -16.63 -10.05
N ALA A 52 -5.38 -15.56 -9.68
CA ALA A 52 -5.48 -14.96 -8.36
C ALA A 52 -6.33 -13.68 -8.38
N ILE A 53 -7.18 -13.52 -7.38
CA ILE A 53 -7.89 -12.26 -7.11
C ILE A 53 -7.36 -11.74 -5.79
N ALA A 54 -6.62 -10.63 -5.84
CA ALA A 54 -6.07 -9.95 -4.66
C ALA A 54 -7.01 -8.82 -4.22
N MET A 55 -7.41 -8.86 -2.96
CA MET A 55 -8.25 -7.83 -2.32
C MET A 55 -7.33 -6.96 -1.48
N ILE A 56 -7.08 -5.74 -1.98
CA ILE A 56 -6.12 -4.79 -1.43
C ILE A 56 -6.87 -3.74 -0.60
N PRO A 57 -6.39 -3.39 0.62
CA PRO A 57 -7.12 -2.52 1.53
C PRO A 57 -6.95 -1.01 1.26
N GLY A 58 -6.70 -0.62 0.04
CA GLY A 58 -6.52 0.79 -0.37
C GLY A 58 -6.54 0.95 -1.88
N GLU A 59 -6.35 2.17 -2.33
CA GLU A 59 -6.26 2.52 -3.74
C GLU A 59 -4.82 2.39 -4.20
N ILE A 60 -4.50 1.23 -4.80
CA ILE A 60 -3.14 0.91 -5.23
C ILE A 60 -2.85 1.43 -6.63
N PHE A 61 -1.69 2.04 -6.80
CA PHE A 61 -1.20 2.52 -8.08
C PHE A 61 -0.95 1.35 -9.04
N PRO A 62 -1.34 1.47 -10.33
CA PRO A 62 -1.20 0.38 -11.31
C PRO A 62 0.22 -0.12 -11.48
N GLU A 63 1.20 0.76 -11.33
CA GLU A 63 2.63 0.47 -11.44
C GLU A 63 3.09 -0.53 -10.37
N LEU A 64 2.55 -0.45 -9.16
CA LEU A 64 2.81 -1.42 -8.09
C LEU A 64 2.21 -2.80 -8.38
N VAL A 65 1.20 -2.85 -9.24
CA VAL A 65 0.53 -4.10 -9.64
C VAL A 65 1.22 -4.73 -10.84
N CYS A 66 1.35 -3.97 -11.94
CA CYS A 66 1.78 -4.49 -13.24
C CYS A 66 3.23 -4.16 -13.59
N GLY A 67 3.90 -3.32 -12.80
CA GLY A 67 5.15 -2.71 -13.20
C GLY A 67 4.91 -1.58 -14.20
N GLY A 68 5.97 -0.95 -14.65
CA GLY A 68 5.92 0.12 -15.65
C GLY A 68 6.80 1.31 -15.29
N ASP A 69 6.41 2.48 -15.76
CA ASP A 69 7.11 3.73 -15.50
C ASP A 69 6.61 4.29 -14.17
N TYR A 70 7.45 4.17 -13.16
CA TYR A 70 7.20 4.76 -11.85
C TYR A 70 7.54 6.24 -11.90
N GLY A 71 6.85 7.04 -11.11
CA GLY A 71 7.27 8.41 -10.86
C GLY A 71 8.70 8.48 -10.29
N ASP A 72 9.32 9.63 -10.41
CA ASP A 72 10.70 9.89 -10.00
C ASP A 72 10.82 11.14 -9.10
N ALA A 73 9.74 11.50 -8.42
CA ALA A 73 9.73 12.61 -7.47
C ALA A 73 10.68 12.36 -6.28
N SER A 74 10.85 11.09 -5.91
CA SER A 74 11.77 10.62 -4.86
C SER A 74 12.62 9.44 -5.38
N PRO A 75 13.49 9.65 -6.38
CA PRO A 75 14.20 8.57 -7.09
C PRO A 75 15.21 7.79 -6.22
N GLU A 76 15.55 8.30 -5.05
CA GLU A 76 16.38 7.61 -4.06
C GLU A 76 15.64 6.46 -3.34
N ASN A 77 14.30 6.45 -3.39
CA ASN A 77 13.49 5.42 -2.79
C ASN A 77 13.26 4.28 -3.79
N GLN A 78 13.37 3.06 -3.29
CA GLN A 78 13.16 1.86 -4.12
C GLN A 78 11.72 1.39 -4.03
N ASN A 79 11.17 1.02 -5.18
CA ASN A 79 9.85 0.41 -5.24
C ASN A 79 9.93 -1.10 -4.95
N PRO A 80 8.91 -1.69 -4.33
CA PRO A 80 8.80 -3.13 -4.21
C PRO A 80 8.63 -3.79 -5.58
N VAL A 81 8.89 -5.10 -5.63
CA VAL A 81 8.60 -5.90 -6.82
C VAL A 81 7.10 -5.85 -7.11
N PRO A 82 6.68 -5.59 -8.37
CA PRO A 82 5.27 -5.54 -8.74
C PRO A 82 4.52 -6.83 -8.42
N LEU A 83 3.25 -6.72 -8.03
CA LEU A 83 2.45 -7.88 -7.61
C LEU A 83 2.33 -8.94 -8.70
N CYS A 84 2.25 -8.55 -10.00
CA CYS A 84 2.22 -9.48 -11.12
C CYS A 84 3.52 -10.30 -11.21
N GLU A 85 4.68 -9.70 -10.95
CA GLU A 85 5.96 -10.39 -10.96
C GLU A 85 6.09 -11.33 -9.75
N ILE A 86 5.62 -10.90 -8.57
CA ILE A 86 5.54 -11.77 -7.41
C ILE A 86 4.63 -12.97 -7.71
N ALA A 87 3.43 -12.74 -8.27
CA ALA A 87 2.48 -13.80 -8.63
C ALA A 87 3.09 -14.83 -9.59
N ALA A 88 3.81 -14.36 -10.61
CA ALA A 88 4.47 -15.21 -11.60
C ALA A 88 5.52 -16.15 -10.96
N GLN A 89 6.25 -15.71 -9.92
CA GLN A 89 7.20 -16.57 -9.18
C GLN A 89 6.51 -17.76 -8.49
N TYR A 90 5.21 -17.65 -8.26
CA TYR A 90 4.38 -18.70 -7.67
C TYR A 90 3.54 -19.48 -8.69
N GLY A 91 3.76 -19.26 -10.01
CA GLY A 91 3.07 -19.95 -11.09
C GLY A 91 1.64 -19.46 -11.32
N ILE A 92 1.34 -18.22 -10.93
CA ILE A 92 0.06 -17.57 -11.18
C ILE A 92 0.20 -16.78 -12.47
N GLU A 93 -0.61 -17.12 -13.48
CA GLU A 93 -0.54 -16.52 -14.82
C GLU A 93 -1.41 -15.26 -14.94
N SER A 94 -2.47 -15.17 -14.12
CA SER A 94 -3.41 -14.06 -14.15
C SER A 94 -3.66 -13.51 -12.76
N LEU A 95 -3.51 -12.19 -12.61
CA LEU A 95 -3.80 -11.46 -11.39
C LEU A 95 -4.89 -10.42 -11.65
N LEU A 96 -5.98 -10.47 -10.89
CA LEU A 96 -6.95 -9.40 -10.76
C LEU A 96 -6.75 -8.72 -9.41
N VAL A 97 -6.80 -7.40 -9.40
CA VAL A 97 -6.72 -6.62 -8.17
C VAL A 97 -8.05 -5.91 -7.93
N ALA A 98 -8.61 -6.12 -6.75
CA ALA A 98 -9.72 -5.36 -6.21
C ALA A 98 -9.16 -4.42 -5.14
N GLY A 99 -8.98 -3.15 -5.49
CA GLY A 99 -8.64 -2.10 -4.53
C GLY A 99 -9.83 -1.77 -3.62
N LEU A 100 -9.59 -1.04 -2.53
CA LEU A 100 -10.60 -0.65 -1.54
C LEU A 100 -11.41 -1.84 -1.01
N ALA A 101 -10.77 -2.99 -0.95
CA ALA A 101 -11.39 -4.23 -0.52
C ALA A 101 -10.85 -4.65 0.85
N ASN A 102 -11.72 -5.12 1.73
CA ASN A 102 -11.51 -5.44 3.13
C ASN A 102 -11.39 -4.22 4.04
N ASP A 103 -10.74 -3.15 3.59
CA ASP A 103 -10.49 -1.93 4.36
C ASP A 103 -10.20 -0.75 3.40
N GLU A 104 -10.03 0.45 3.97
CA GLU A 104 -9.70 1.69 3.26
C GLU A 104 -8.58 2.41 4.02
N ILE A 105 -7.34 2.21 3.61
CA ILE A 105 -6.16 2.85 4.21
C ILE A 105 -5.60 4.00 3.36
N GLY A 106 -6.35 4.44 2.34
CA GLY A 106 -5.97 5.51 1.43
C GLY A 106 -5.15 5.04 0.23
N TYR A 107 -4.45 5.98 -0.38
CA TYR A 107 -3.60 5.71 -1.53
C TYR A 107 -2.35 4.91 -1.16
N ILE A 108 -2.04 3.93 -2.00
CA ILE A 108 -0.80 3.13 -1.93
C ILE A 108 0.09 3.60 -3.08
N VAL A 109 0.90 4.63 -2.78
CA VAL A 109 1.75 5.34 -3.73
C VAL A 109 3.10 4.63 -3.87
N PRO A 110 3.70 4.57 -5.08
CA PRO A 110 5.06 4.07 -5.26
C PRO A 110 6.08 4.87 -4.43
N PRO A 111 6.97 4.24 -3.66
CA PRO A 111 7.98 4.95 -2.87
C PRO A 111 8.85 5.92 -3.68
N SER A 112 9.19 5.57 -4.93
CA SER A 112 9.98 6.45 -5.81
C SER A 112 9.24 7.69 -6.27
N ASP A 113 7.92 7.72 -6.11
CA ASP A 113 7.07 8.85 -6.49
C ASP A 113 6.42 9.54 -5.28
N PHE A 114 6.82 9.15 -4.07
CA PHE A 114 6.25 9.67 -2.83
C PHE A 114 6.89 11.00 -2.45
N LEU A 115 6.15 12.10 -2.59
CA LEU A 115 6.62 13.46 -2.33
C LEU A 115 5.69 14.20 -1.36
N LEU A 116 6.26 14.77 -0.32
CA LEU A 116 5.53 15.55 0.69
C LEU A 116 5.82 17.04 0.57
N ASN A 117 4.84 17.86 0.93
CA ASN A 117 5.05 19.26 1.16
C ASN A 117 6.04 19.48 2.32
N GLU A 118 7.08 20.28 2.12
CA GLU A 118 8.16 20.49 3.11
C GLU A 118 7.66 21.18 4.38
N ASP A 119 6.75 22.14 4.26
CA ASP A 119 6.24 22.94 5.39
C ASP A 119 5.06 22.25 6.11
N MET A 120 4.21 21.57 5.35
CA MET A 120 2.96 20.97 5.83
C MET A 120 2.80 19.52 5.33
N PRO A 121 3.72 18.61 5.71
CA PRO A 121 3.68 17.22 5.25
C PRO A 121 2.35 16.55 5.59
N TYR A 122 1.78 15.86 4.62
CA TYR A 122 0.46 15.21 4.67
C TYR A 122 -0.76 16.14 4.79
N LEU A 123 -0.59 17.42 5.08
CA LEU A 123 -1.70 18.37 5.25
C LEU A 123 -1.93 19.22 4.00
N GLU A 124 -0.90 19.44 3.22
CA GLU A 124 -0.98 20.16 1.95
C GLU A 124 -0.32 19.37 0.83
N LYS A 125 -0.92 19.47 -0.36
CA LYS A 125 -0.35 18.94 -1.59
C LYS A 125 0.92 19.70 -1.98
N THR A 126 1.75 19.06 -2.80
CA THR A 126 2.92 19.70 -3.39
C THR A 126 2.97 19.47 -4.90
N MET A 127 3.96 20.03 -5.57
CA MET A 127 4.24 19.78 -6.98
C MET A 127 5.71 19.39 -7.11
N ASP A 128 5.98 18.42 -7.96
CA ASP A 128 7.35 18.03 -8.27
C ASP A 128 8.02 19.02 -9.24
N TYR A 129 9.27 18.73 -9.61
CA TYR A 129 10.06 19.56 -10.54
C TYR A 129 9.52 19.52 -12.00
N LYS A 130 8.67 18.54 -12.33
CA LYS A 130 7.98 18.46 -13.64
C LYS A 130 6.66 19.23 -13.65
N GLY A 131 6.18 19.65 -12.49
CA GLY A 131 4.89 20.31 -12.30
C GLY A 131 3.73 19.33 -12.13
N GLU A 132 4.00 18.07 -11.83
CA GLU A 132 3.01 17.07 -11.45
C GLU A 132 2.54 17.31 -10.02
N ASN A 133 1.27 17.04 -9.77
CA ASN A 133 0.64 17.34 -8.50
C ASN A 133 0.62 16.12 -7.60
N HIS A 134 1.24 16.24 -6.43
CA HIS A 134 1.31 15.22 -5.39
C HIS A 134 0.29 15.54 -4.29
N TYR A 135 -0.92 15.00 -4.42
CA TYR A 135 -1.99 15.13 -3.44
C TYR A 135 -2.38 13.78 -2.81
N GLU A 136 -2.02 12.69 -3.45
CA GLU A 136 -2.32 11.33 -3.03
C GLU A 136 -1.69 11.03 -1.68
N GLU A 137 -0.50 11.56 -1.42
CA GLU A 137 0.22 11.40 -0.17
C GLU A 137 -0.54 11.98 1.02
N THR A 138 -1.35 13.04 0.79
CA THR A 138 -2.20 13.60 1.86
C THR A 138 -3.27 12.62 2.33
N ASN A 139 -3.60 11.64 1.49
CA ASN A 139 -4.57 10.57 1.77
C ASN A 139 -3.89 9.18 1.80
N SER A 140 -2.60 9.11 2.04
CA SER A 140 -1.84 7.88 2.27
C SER A 140 -1.44 7.76 3.74
N VAL A 141 -1.33 6.55 4.26
CA VAL A 141 -0.81 6.32 5.62
C VAL A 141 0.69 6.59 5.73
N GLY A 142 1.43 6.41 4.62
CA GLY A 142 2.87 6.64 4.59
C GLY A 142 3.58 5.85 3.50
N PRO A 143 4.88 6.13 3.26
CA PRO A 143 5.64 5.57 2.14
C PRO A 143 5.87 4.06 2.24
N GLU A 144 5.90 3.47 3.44
CA GLU A 144 6.07 2.02 3.61
C GLU A 144 4.85 1.19 3.19
N CYS A 145 3.75 1.81 2.81
CA CYS A 145 2.51 1.10 2.51
C CYS A 145 2.69 0.09 1.37
N ALA A 146 3.37 0.50 0.29
CA ALA A 146 3.61 -0.35 -0.88
C ALA A 146 4.44 -1.61 -0.53
N ASP A 147 5.51 -1.44 0.26
CA ASP A 147 6.36 -2.55 0.71
C ASP A 147 5.57 -3.54 1.56
N ARG A 148 4.78 -3.05 2.52
CA ARG A 148 3.95 -3.90 3.39
C ARG A 148 2.91 -4.70 2.62
N ILE A 149 2.33 -4.12 1.57
CA ILE A 149 1.40 -4.81 0.66
C ILE A 149 2.14 -5.91 -0.11
N ALA A 150 3.27 -5.60 -0.74
CA ALA A 150 4.05 -6.56 -1.53
C ALA A 150 4.54 -7.73 -0.67
N ASP A 151 5.11 -7.45 0.50
CA ASP A 151 5.58 -8.46 1.46
C ASP A 151 4.44 -9.38 1.93
N THR A 152 3.29 -8.78 2.25
CA THR A 152 2.12 -9.55 2.71
C THR A 152 1.54 -10.41 1.60
N PHE A 153 1.47 -9.88 0.37
CA PHE A 153 1.04 -10.61 -0.81
C PHE A 153 1.94 -11.83 -1.08
N ALA A 154 3.27 -11.64 -1.09
CA ALA A 154 4.24 -12.72 -1.24
C ALA A 154 4.11 -13.77 -0.13
N ALA A 155 3.92 -13.32 1.12
CA ALA A 155 3.76 -14.22 2.26
C ALA A 155 2.50 -15.09 2.14
N ILE A 156 1.37 -14.54 1.68
CA ILE A 156 0.15 -15.32 1.45
C ILE A 156 0.36 -16.38 0.36
N LEU A 157 0.97 -15.99 -0.77
CA LEU A 157 1.24 -16.94 -1.86
C LEU A 157 2.17 -18.09 -1.43
N LYS A 158 3.18 -17.76 -0.62
CA LYS A 158 4.06 -18.76 -0.01
C LYS A 158 3.29 -19.71 0.89
N ASP A 159 2.42 -19.19 1.75
CA ASP A 159 1.61 -20.00 2.67
C ASP A 159 0.66 -20.94 1.90
N ILE A 160 0.03 -20.47 0.81
CA ILE A 160 -0.83 -21.28 -0.07
C ILE A 160 -0.03 -22.43 -0.68
N LYS A 161 1.17 -22.14 -1.21
CA LYS A 161 2.01 -23.17 -1.89
C LYS A 161 2.57 -24.22 -0.95
N THR A 162 2.79 -23.87 0.32
CA THR A 162 3.30 -24.81 1.34
C THR A 162 2.20 -25.65 1.97
N SER A 163 0.93 -25.27 1.79
CA SER A 163 -0.25 -25.96 2.38
C SER A 163 -0.98 -26.88 1.40
N GLY A 164 -0.63 -26.88 0.13
CA GLY A 164 -1.17 -27.75 -0.93
C GLY A 164 -0.17 -28.81 -1.35
#